data_e154d13f6c464632ac5a80e66a83b048
#
_entry.id   e154d13f6c464632ac5a80e66a83b048
#
_cell.length_a   1.000
_cell.length_b   1.000
_cell.length_c   1.000
_cell.angle_alpha   90.00
_cell.angle_beta   90.00
_cell.angle_gamma   90.00
#
_symmetry.space_group_name_H-M   'P 1'
#
loop_
_entity.id
_entity.type
_entity.pdbx_description
1 polymer ?
#
loop_
_entity_poly.entity_id
_entity_poly.type
_entity_poly.pdbx_seq_one_letter_code
_entity_poly.pdbx_strand_id
1 'polypeptide(L)'
;MKNYYLALIVSALLTINIFAEEVEEVVVTSSLTKQTVSDLKDPLHVVDGDDVKAGGIQSLGETLDELLGVHTADFGAAVGQPVIRGMSGSRVRVLENGVVVRDVAALGPDHVNDINLLNSQQIEVVKGPSSLLYANGGAGGVINVVDNSIATTNITERVMSLGVETQSVNNGEAVDFSYENNISGFNV
;
A
#
# COMPACT_ATOMS: atom_id res chain seq x y z
N MET A 1 -16.71 4.55 -55.41
CA MET A 1 -17.47 4.29 -54.18
C MET A 1 -16.68 3.51 -53.11
N LYS A 2 -15.72 2.65 -53.47
CA LYS A 2 -14.96 1.81 -52.51
C LYS A 2 -14.00 2.60 -51.61
N ASN A 3 -13.50 3.76 -52.03
CA ASN A 3 -12.50 4.55 -51.29
C ASN A 3 -13.11 5.48 -50.21
N TYR A 4 -14.41 5.80 -50.30
CA TYR A 4 -15.06 6.64 -49.29
C TYR A 4 -15.34 5.90 -47.98
N TYR A 5 -15.58 4.59 -48.04
CA TYR A 5 -15.80 3.77 -46.84
C TYR A 5 -14.50 3.61 -46.03
N LEU A 6 -13.36 3.53 -46.71
CA LEU A 6 -12.04 3.46 -46.03
C LEU A 6 -11.73 4.77 -45.30
N ALA A 7 -12.05 5.92 -45.89
CA ALA A 7 -11.85 7.22 -45.25
C ALA A 7 -12.77 7.42 -44.03
N LEU A 8 -13.99 6.90 -44.07
CA LEU A 8 -14.95 6.96 -42.96
C LEU A 8 -14.53 6.07 -41.79
N ILE A 9 -13.97 4.90 -42.06
CA ILE A 9 -13.45 3.98 -41.04
C ILE A 9 -12.21 4.57 -40.35
N VAL A 10 -11.29 5.21 -41.10
CA VAL A 10 -10.12 5.86 -40.56
C VAL A 10 -10.49 7.08 -39.71
N SER A 11 -11.53 7.84 -40.10
CA SER A 11 -12.03 8.99 -39.33
C SER A 11 -12.70 8.57 -38.01
N ALA A 12 -13.36 7.40 -37.97
CA ALA A 12 -13.99 6.88 -36.77
C ALA A 12 -12.97 6.32 -35.74
N LEU A 13 -11.78 5.92 -36.18
CA LEU A 13 -10.68 5.43 -35.34
C LEU A 13 -9.86 6.54 -34.69
N LEU A 14 -10.01 7.79 -35.11
CA LEU A 14 -9.25 8.93 -34.61
C LEU A 14 -9.89 9.66 -33.40
N THR A 15 -11.08 9.26 -32.97
CA THR A 15 -11.67 9.76 -31.72
C THR A 15 -11.23 8.89 -30.53
N ILE A 16 -9.94 8.75 -30.32
CA ILE A 16 -9.42 8.30 -29.04
C ILE A 16 -9.56 9.49 -28.10
N ASN A 17 -10.59 9.46 -27.27
CA ASN A 17 -10.65 10.33 -26.12
C ASN A 17 -9.47 9.96 -25.22
N ILE A 18 -8.40 10.76 -25.25
CA ILE A 18 -7.38 10.76 -24.23
C ILE A 18 -8.09 11.31 -22.99
N PHE A 19 -8.63 10.44 -22.16
CA PHE A 19 -8.92 10.80 -20.78
C PHE A 19 -7.56 11.10 -20.17
N ALA A 20 -7.30 12.37 -19.84
CA ALA A 20 -6.24 12.70 -18.92
C ALA A 20 -6.63 12.00 -17.62
N GLU A 21 -5.90 10.97 -17.25
CA GLU A 21 -5.98 10.34 -15.95
C GLU A 21 -5.64 11.44 -14.95
N GLU A 22 -6.63 11.84 -14.16
CA GLU A 22 -6.44 12.79 -13.08
C GLU A 22 -5.49 12.12 -12.11
N VAL A 23 -4.26 12.63 -12.01
CA VAL A 23 -3.28 12.08 -11.09
C VAL A 23 -3.86 12.26 -9.69
N GLU A 24 -4.31 11.17 -9.09
CA GLU A 24 -4.82 11.17 -7.74
C GLU A 24 -3.72 11.67 -6.81
N GLU A 25 -4.00 12.77 -6.12
CA GLU A 25 -3.03 13.38 -5.22
C GLU A 25 -2.88 12.50 -3.98
N VAL A 26 -1.79 11.75 -3.89
CA VAL A 26 -1.51 10.84 -2.78
C VAL A 26 -1.32 11.65 -1.50
N VAL A 27 -2.24 11.50 -0.57
CA VAL A 27 -2.21 12.15 0.74
C VAL A 27 -1.53 11.24 1.75
N VAL A 28 -0.52 11.75 2.44
CA VAL A 28 0.19 11.02 3.49
C VAL A 28 -0.62 11.04 4.77
N THR A 29 -1.06 9.88 5.22
CA THR A 29 -1.92 9.73 6.41
C THR A 29 -1.12 9.72 7.71
N SER A 30 0.14 9.26 7.68
CA SER A 30 1.02 9.24 8.85
C SER A 30 1.53 10.62 9.27
N SER A 31 1.37 11.64 8.42
CA SER A 31 1.77 13.01 8.76
C SER A 31 0.83 13.64 9.80
N LEU A 32 1.40 14.28 10.81
CA LEU A 32 0.65 15.06 11.81
C LEU A 32 -0.17 16.22 11.18
N THR A 33 0.25 16.67 10.01
CA THR A 33 -0.47 17.63 9.17
C THR A 33 -0.72 16.92 7.84
N LYS A 34 -1.98 16.75 7.46
CA LYS A 34 -2.33 16.15 6.16
C LYS A 34 -1.57 16.89 5.05
N GLN A 35 -0.51 16.28 4.55
CA GLN A 35 0.38 16.84 3.53
C GLN A 35 0.38 15.89 2.34
N THR A 36 0.55 16.43 1.16
CA THR A 36 0.76 15.64 -0.04
C THR A 36 2.23 15.22 -0.16
N VAL A 37 2.49 14.16 -0.90
CA VAL A 37 3.88 13.68 -1.12
C VAL A 37 4.77 14.79 -1.68
N SER A 38 4.20 15.68 -2.52
CA SER A 38 4.93 16.81 -3.12
C SER A 38 5.35 17.90 -2.12
N ASP A 39 4.64 18.00 -0.99
CA ASP A 39 4.90 19.00 0.05
C ASP A 39 5.94 18.53 1.07
N LEU A 40 6.24 17.22 1.08
CA LEU A 40 7.17 16.62 2.03
C LEU A 40 8.61 16.80 1.57
N LYS A 41 9.42 17.40 2.43
CA LYS A 41 10.87 17.50 2.23
C LYS A 41 11.62 16.28 2.75
N ASP A 42 10.92 15.36 3.40
CA ASP A 42 11.49 14.16 4.00
C ASP A 42 11.55 13.01 2.99
N PRO A 43 12.48 12.05 3.15
CA PRO A 43 12.59 10.89 2.28
C PRO A 43 11.42 9.92 2.56
N LEU A 44 10.26 10.27 2.04
CA LEU A 44 9.06 9.45 2.04
C LEU A 44 8.94 8.72 0.70
N HIS A 45 8.60 7.45 0.76
CA HIS A 45 8.16 6.67 -0.39
C HIS A 45 6.74 6.17 -0.11
N VAL A 46 5.90 6.22 -1.13
CA VAL A 46 4.56 5.68 -1.09
C VAL A 46 4.47 4.59 -2.16
N VAL A 47 4.00 3.42 -1.75
CA VAL A 47 3.64 2.32 -2.65
C VAL A 47 2.13 2.28 -2.70
N ASP A 48 1.57 2.35 -3.88
CA ASP A 48 0.13 2.31 -4.10
C ASP A 48 -0.45 0.93 -3.79
N GLY A 49 -1.70 0.87 -3.34
CA GLY A 49 -2.36 -0.38 -3.01
C GLY A 49 -2.55 -1.32 -4.20
N ASP A 50 -2.68 -0.78 -5.40
CA ASP A 50 -2.78 -1.60 -6.62
C ASP A 50 -1.43 -2.25 -6.95
N ASP A 51 -0.31 -1.57 -6.74
CA ASP A 51 1.02 -2.15 -6.86
C ASP A 51 1.25 -3.24 -5.81
N VAL A 52 0.80 -3.01 -4.56
CA VAL A 52 0.85 -4.03 -3.50
C VAL A 52 0.09 -5.29 -3.90
N LYS A 53 -1.14 -5.13 -4.40
CA LYS A 53 -1.99 -6.25 -4.87
C LYS A 53 -1.40 -6.95 -6.09
N ALA A 54 -0.81 -6.21 -7.02
CA ALA A 54 -0.14 -6.79 -8.20
C ALA A 54 1.06 -7.67 -7.81
N GLY A 55 1.72 -7.42 -6.69
CA GLY A 55 2.76 -8.25 -6.11
C GLY A 55 2.28 -9.59 -5.57
N GLY A 56 0.98 -9.74 -5.32
CA GLY A 56 0.36 -10.95 -4.77
C GLY A 56 0.65 -11.16 -3.28
N ILE A 57 0.51 -12.41 -2.81
CA ILE A 57 0.70 -12.78 -1.40
C ILE A 57 2.19 -12.72 -1.05
N GLN A 58 2.64 -11.57 -0.59
CA GLN A 58 4.01 -11.33 -0.18
C GLN A 58 4.08 -10.93 1.29
N SER A 59 5.25 -11.11 1.90
CA SER A 59 5.54 -10.48 3.19
C SER A 59 5.73 -8.97 3.04
N LEU A 60 5.57 -8.23 4.14
CA LEU A 60 5.79 -6.78 4.14
C LEU A 60 7.20 -6.40 3.65
N GLY A 61 8.22 -7.19 3.98
CA GLY A 61 9.58 -6.97 3.49
C GLY A 61 9.70 -7.15 1.99
N GLU A 62 9.17 -8.26 1.44
CA GLU A 62 9.19 -8.54 0.00
C GLU A 62 8.47 -7.45 -0.80
N THR A 63 7.30 -7.02 -0.35
CA THR A 63 6.54 -5.93 -0.99
C THR A 63 7.34 -4.63 -1.10
N LEU A 64 8.26 -4.38 -0.17
CA LEU A 64 9.04 -3.15 -0.11
C LEU A 64 10.48 -3.29 -0.63
N ASP A 65 10.92 -4.47 -1.05
CA ASP A 65 12.32 -4.76 -1.41
C ASP A 65 12.79 -4.02 -2.68
N GLU A 66 11.86 -3.58 -3.51
CA GLU A 66 12.15 -2.76 -4.70
C GLU A 66 12.51 -1.31 -4.34
N LEU A 67 12.21 -0.86 -3.12
CA LEU A 67 12.52 0.50 -2.70
C LEU A 67 14.00 0.66 -2.36
N LEU A 68 14.64 1.68 -2.91
CA LEU A 68 16.05 1.98 -2.63
C LEU A 68 16.35 2.07 -1.12
N GLY A 69 17.26 1.21 -0.65
CA GLY A 69 17.69 1.16 0.76
C GLY A 69 16.70 0.46 1.70
N VAL A 70 15.78 -0.28 1.13
CA VAL A 70 14.95 -1.29 1.83
C VAL A 70 15.38 -2.66 1.32
N HIS A 71 15.41 -3.64 2.18
CA HIS A 71 15.70 -5.04 1.89
C HIS A 71 14.83 -5.93 2.75
N THR A 72 14.71 -7.18 2.37
CA THR A 72 13.97 -8.19 3.12
C THR A 72 14.92 -9.06 3.95
N ALA A 73 14.61 -9.24 5.23
CA ALA A 73 15.14 -10.36 6.00
C ALA A 73 14.19 -11.54 5.80
N ASP A 74 14.51 -12.39 4.83
CA ASP A 74 13.68 -13.51 4.42
C ASP A 74 14.00 -14.77 5.22
N PHE A 75 12.99 -15.31 5.89
CA PHE A 75 13.04 -16.59 6.63
C PHE A 75 12.04 -17.61 6.08
N GLY A 76 11.67 -17.49 4.82
CA GLY A 76 10.74 -18.36 4.11
C GLY A 76 9.41 -17.69 3.81
N ALA A 77 8.50 -18.43 3.18
CA ALA A 77 7.23 -17.93 2.69
C ALA A 77 6.44 -17.20 3.79
N ALA A 78 6.01 -15.99 3.50
CA ALA A 78 5.30 -15.07 4.38
C ALA A 78 6.12 -14.49 5.56
N VAL A 79 7.37 -14.92 5.77
CA VAL A 79 8.22 -14.38 6.84
C VAL A 79 9.35 -13.55 6.24
N GLY A 80 9.04 -12.34 5.82
CA GLY A 80 10.00 -11.36 5.32
C GLY A 80 9.84 -10.04 6.06
N GLN A 81 10.80 -9.73 6.93
CA GLN A 81 10.78 -8.46 7.65
C GLN A 81 11.50 -7.37 6.88
N PRO A 82 10.97 -6.14 6.85
CA PRO A 82 11.65 -5.03 6.21
C PRO A 82 12.92 -4.63 6.97
N VAL A 83 13.99 -4.47 6.21
CA VAL A 83 15.29 -3.97 6.68
C VAL A 83 15.52 -2.62 6.01
N ILE A 84 15.57 -1.54 6.78
CA ILE A 84 15.81 -0.19 6.28
C ILE A 84 17.19 0.27 6.73
N ARG A 85 18.08 0.57 5.77
CA ARG A 85 19.44 1.00 6.04
C ARG A 85 20.21 0.06 7.00
N GLY A 86 19.99 -1.25 6.86
CA GLY A 86 20.60 -2.29 7.69
C GLY A 86 19.99 -2.44 9.08
N MET A 87 18.89 -1.78 9.38
CA MET A 87 18.16 -1.89 10.63
C MET A 87 16.84 -2.63 10.45
N SER A 88 16.47 -3.50 11.40
CA SER A 88 15.25 -4.29 11.38
C SER A 88 14.63 -4.42 12.78
N GLY A 89 13.55 -5.16 12.89
CA GLY A 89 12.85 -5.44 14.14
C GLY A 89 12.39 -4.17 14.84
N SER A 90 12.68 -4.03 16.12
CA SER A 90 12.25 -2.88 16.92
C SER A 90 12.77 -1.51 16.46
N ARG A 91 13.72 -1.47 15.53
CA ARG A 91 14.28 -0.23 14.96
C ARG A 91 13.59 0.24 13.71
N VAL A 92 12.81 -0.63 13.07
CA VAL A 92 11.89 -0.31 11.98
C VAL A 92 10.48 -0.47 12.53
N ARG A 93 9.77 0.63 12.67
CA ARG A 93 8.41 0.59 13.24
C ARG A 93 7.39 0.36 12.14
N VAL A 94 6.53 -0.63 12.37
CA VAL A 94 5.39 -0.90 11.52
C VAL A 94 4.14 -0.33 12.19
N LEU A 95 3.38 0.43 11.43
CA LEU A 95 2.13 1.05 11.83
C LEU A 95 1.01 0.56 10.89
N GLU A 96 -0.18 0.50 11.41
CA GLU A 96 -1.41 0.32 10.66
C GLU A 96 -2.32 1.52 10.96
N ASN A 97 -2.68 2.25 9.94
CA ASN A 97 -3.46 3.50 10.06
C ASN A 97 -2.90 4.49 11.10
N GLY A 98 -1.57 4.62 11.16
CA GLY A 98 -0.87 5.50 12.10
C GLY A 98 -0.71 4.94 13.52
N VAL A 99 -1.21 3.74 13.81
CA VAL A 99 -1.08 3.08 15.10
C VAL A 99 0.03 2.04 15.07
N VAL A 100 0.96 2.08 16.02
CA VAL A 100 2.07 1.11 16.08
C VAL A 100 1.54 -0.31 16.31
N VAL A 101 1.84 -1.19 15.37
CA VAL A 101 1.56 -2.62 15.50
C VAL A 101 2.49 -3.23 16.54
N ARG A 102 1.90 -3.96 17.48
CA ARG A 102 2.62 -4.64 18.56
C ARG A 102 2.51 -6.14 18.37
N ASP A 103 3.38 -6.67 17.56
CA ASP A 103 3.46 -8.08 17.27
C ASP A 103 4.79 -8.69 17.74
N VAL A 104 4.93 -9.99 17.54
CA VAL A 104 6.15 -10.75 17.89
C VAL A 104 7.29 -10.49 16.89
N ALA A 105 7.01 -9.92 15.73
CA ALA A 105 8.01 -9.61 14.71
C ALA A 105 9.06 -8.60 15.21
N ALA A 106 8.70 -7.76 16.18
CA ALA A 106 9.64 -6.85 16.80
C ALA A 106 10.70 -7.55 17.65
N LEU A 107 10.51 -8.83 18.02
CA LEU A 107 11.41 -9.62 18.86
C LEU A 107 12.47 -10.39 18.08
N GLY A 108 12.17 -10.80 16.87
CA GLY A 108 13.09 -11.57 16.03
C GLY A 108 12.70 -11.56 14.56
N PRO A 109 13.67 -11.69 13.64
CA PRO A 109 13.45 -11.62 12.21
C PRO A 109 12.74 -12.84 11.62
N ASP A 110 12.60 -13.90 12.39
CA ASP A 110 11.95 -15.18 12.05
C ASP A 110 10.45 -15.18 12.34
N HIS A 111 9.89 -14.04 12.69
CA HIS A 111 8.46 -13.88 12.95
C HIS A 111 7.78 -13.01 11.87
N VAL A 112 6.57 -13.41 11.49
CA VAL A 112 5.75 -12.67 10.55
C VAL A 112 5.28 -11.33 11.15
N ASN A 113 5.22 -10.30 10.32
CA ASN A 113 4.49 -9.09 10.67
C ASN A 113 2.99 -9.38 10.57
N ASP A 114 2.24 -9.09 11.64
CA ASP A 114 0.79 -9.26 11.68
C ASP A 114 0.09 -8.07 10.98
N ILE A 115 0.21 -8.04 9.66
CA ILE A 115 -0.35 -7.01 8.78
C ILE A 115 -1.03 -7.67 7.60
N ASN A 116 -2.25 -7.25 7.33
CA ASN A 116 -2.97 -7.66 6.14
C ASN A 116 -2.70 -6.70 4.98
N LEU A 117 -1.94 -7.15 3.98
CA LEU A 117 -1.61 -6.34 2.81
C LEU A 117 -2.69 -6.39 1.71
N LEU A 118 -3.59 -7.37 1.73
CA LEU A 118 -4.62 -7.56 0.70
C LEU A 118 -5.59 -6.39 0.61
N ASN A 119 -5.89 -5.76 1.76
CA ASN A 119 -6.80 -4.63 1.87
C ASN A 119 -6.08 -3.28 1.96
N SER A 120 -4.75 -3.27 1.76
CA SER A 120 -4.00 -2.03 1.83
C SER A 120 -4.35 -1.10 0.66
N GLN A 121 -4.52 0.18 0.97
CA GLN A 121 -4.69 1.24 -0.01
C GLN A 121 -3.37 1.85 -0.41
N GLN A 122 -2.45 1.95 0.53
CA GLN A 122 -1.09 2.43 0.30
C GLN A 122 -0.17 2.00 1.44
N ILE A 123 1.13 1.95 1.15
CA ILE A 123 2.17 1.77 2.16
C ILE A 123 3.10 2.98 2.12
N GLU A 124 3.22 3.66 3.23
CA GLU A 124 4.07 4.83 3.40
C GLU A 124 5.36 4.44 4.11
N VAL A 125 6.52 4.77 3.54
CA VAL A 125 7.83 4.44 4.11
C VAL A 125 8.63 5.70 4.37
N VAL A 126 8.81 6.06 5.63
CA VAL A 126 9.63 7.19 6.07
C VAL A 126 10.99 6.69 6.54
N LYS A 127 12.06 7.15 5.90
CA LYS A 127 13.43 6.70 6.18
C LYS A 127 14.26 7.80 6.87
N GLY A 128 15.02 7.40 7.89
CA GLY A 128 15.96 8.29 8.56
C GLY A 128 15.39 9.01 9.78
N PRO A 129 16.03 10.10 10.25
CA PRO A 129 15.69 10.74 11.53
C PRO A 129 14.27 11.29 11.63
N SER A 130 13.68 11.70 10.51
CA SER A 130 12.29 12.16 10.44
C SER A 130 11.28 11.09 10.85
N SER A 131 11.62 9.81 10.76
CA SER A 131 10.78 8.72 11.24
C SER A 131 10.42 8.82 12.74
N LEU A 132 11.25 9.48 13.54
CA LEU A 132 10.99 9.70 14.96
C LEU A 132 9.79 10.63 15.23
N LEU A 133 9.37 11.40 14.24
CA LEU A 133 8.16 12.23 14.33
C LEU A 133 6.88 11.37 14.27
N TYR A 134 6.97 10.18 13.67
CA TYR A 134 5.83 9.29 13.44
C TYR A 134 5.72 8.19 14.48
N ALA A 135 6.85 7.66 14.94
CA ALA A 135 6.85 6.61 15.95
C ALA A 135 8.11 6.64 16.82
N ASN A 136 7.94 6.42 18.11
CA ASN A 136 9.05 6.27 19.02
C ASN A 136 9.85 4.99 18.72
N GLY A 137 11.17 5.12 18.62
CA GLY A 137 12.08 3.99 18.40
C GLY A 137 12.33 3.61 16.94
N GLY A 138 11.70 4.28 15.97
CA GLY A 138 11.87 4.03 14.54
C GLY A 138 13.16 4.61 13.96
N ALA A 139 14.33 4.35 14.55
CA ALA A 139 15.60 4.93 14.10
C ALA A 139 15.99 4.52 12.67
N GLY A 140 15.62 3.34 12.22
CA GLY A 140 15.81 2.86 10.84
C GLY A 140 14.80 3.48 9.88
N GLY A 141 13.57 3.55 10.32
CA GLY A 141 12.45 4.05 9.55
C GLY A 141 11.11 3.68 10.19
N VAL A 142 10.07 4.20 9.56
CA VAL A 142 8.67 3.88 9.87
C VAL A 142 7.99 3.44 8.59
N ILE A 143 7.23 2.38 8.68
CA ILE A 143 6.36 1.86 7.62
C ILE A 143 4.93 1.99 8.14
N ASN A 144 4.07 2.68 7.42
CA ASN A 144 2.66 2.81 7.76
C ASN A 144 1.82 2.16 6.65
N VAL A 145 1.12 1.10 7.00
CA VAL A 145 0.15 0.47 6.10
C VAL A 145 -1.20 1.14 6.33
N VAL A 146 -1.77 1.65 5.27
CA VAL A 146 -3.07 2.32 5.29
C VAL A 146 -4.08 1.40 4.63
N ASP A 147 -5.15 1.12 5.33
CA ASP A 147 -6.27 0.32 4.84
C ASP A 147 -7.62 1.04 5.06
N ASN A 148 -8.71 0.39 4.67
CA ASN A 148 -10.08 0.90 4.80
C ASN A 148 -10.78 0.50 6.10
N SER A 149 -10.09 -0.18 7.02
CA SER A 149 -10.74 -0.68 8.24
C SER A 149 -11.30 0.45 9.12
N ILE A 150 -10.74 1.66 8.98
CA ILE A 150 -11.21 2.86 9.65
C ILE A 150 -11.60 3.91 8.62
N ALA A 151 -12.89 4.08 8.40
CA ALA A 151 -13.39 5.11 7.50
C ALA A 151 -13.05 6.52 8.01
N THR A 152 -12.23 7.25 7.28
CA THR A 152 -11.82 8.62 7.61
C THR A 152 -12.79 9.68 7.10
N THR A 153 -13.69 9.30 6.18
CA THR A 153 -14.72 10.15 5.59
C THR A 153 -16.06 9.42 5.58
N ASN A 154 -17.15 10.16 5.37
CA ASN A 154 -18.45 9.51 5.20
C ASN A 154 -18.48 8.75 3.89
N ILE A 155 -18.81 7.47 3.96
CA ILE A 155 -19.04 6.62 2.80
C ILE A 155 -20.33 7.12 2.12
N THR A 156 -20.23 7.45 0.85
CA THR A 156 -21.37 7.98 0.07
C THR A 156 -21.99 6.93 -0.84
N GLU A 157 -21.20 5.92 -1.21
CA GLU A 157 -21.62 4.85 -2.11
C GLU A 157 -21.36 3.49 -1.44
N ARG A 158 -22.19 2.52 -1.80
CA ARG A 158 -21.98 1.14 -1.39
C ARG A 158 -20.87 0.51 -2.23
N VAL A 159 -19.84 0.01 -1.58
CA VAL A 159 -18.73 -0.68 -2.22
C VAL A 159 -18.68 -2.12 -1.74
N MET A 160 -18.44 -3.04 -2.65
CA MET A 160 -18.16 -4.45 -2.34
C MET A 160 -16.94 -4.86 -3.16
N SER A 161 -15.98 -5.48 -2.51
CA SER A 161 -14.85 -6.11 -3.20
C SER A 161 -14.69 -7.56 -2.78
N LEU A 162 -14.21 -8.35 -3.72
CA LEU A 162 -13.85 -9.76 -3.52
C LEU A 162 -12.53 -9.99 -4.25
N GLY A 163 -11.49 -10.30 -3.53
CA GLY A 163 -10.19 -10.70 -4.07
C GLY A 163 -9.95 -12.19 -3.89
N VAL A 164 -9.30 -12.81 -4.86
CA VAL A 164 -8.79 -14.18 -4.76
C VAL A 164 -7.37 -14.18 -5.31
N GLU A 165 -6.44 -14.63 -4.51
CA GLU A 165 -5.03 -14.67 -4.87
C GLU A 165 -4.46 -16.08 -4.70
N THR A 166 -3.51 -16.43 -5.55
CA THR A 166 -2.79 -17.69 -5.46
C THR A 166 -1.30 -17.46 -5.65
N GLN A 167 -0.49 -18.13 -4.87
CA GLN A 167 0.96 -18.06 -4.96
C GLN A 167 1.55 -19.46 -5.20
N SER A 168 2.30 -19.62 -6.29
CA SER A 168 2.85 -20.91 -6.68
C SER A 168 4.05 -21.34 -5.84
N VAL A 169 4.80 -20.39 -5.28
CA VAL A 169 6.06 -20.66 -4.54
C VAL A 169 5.82 -21.48 -3.28
N ASN A 170 4.72 -21.22 -2.59
CA ASN A 170 4.37 -21.87 -1.32
C ASN A 170 3.00 -22.58 -1.38
N ASN A 171 2.37 -22.65 -2.57
CA ASN A 171 0.97 -23.06 -2.76
C ASN A 171 0.01 -22.26 -1.87
N GLY A 172 0.33 -20.97 -1.66
CA GLY A 172 -0.50 -20.08 -0.89
C GLY A 172 -1.78 -19.71 -1.63
N GLU A 173 -2.86 -19.62 -0.89
CA GLU A 173 -4.16 -19.14 -1.38
C GLU A 173 -4.69 -18.11 -0.41
N ALA A 174 -5.23 -17.00 -0.90
CA ALA A 174 -5.89 -16.00 -0.10
C ALA A 174 -7.20 -15.56 -0.72
N VAL A 175 -8.15 -15.24 0.12
CA VAL A 175 -9.46 -14.68 -0.27
C VAL A 175 -9.71 -13.51 0.65
N ASP A 176 -10.00 -12.36 0.08
CA ASP A 176 -10.47 -11.19 0.80
C ASP A 176 -11.89 -10.82 0.37
N PHE A 177 -12.62 -10.25 1.29
CA PHE A 177 -13.94 -9.68 1.05
C PHE A 177 -14.09 -8.41 1.86
N SER A 178 -14.46 -7.32 1.21
CA SER A 178 -14.85 -6.10 1.90
C SER A 178 -16.25 -5.63 1.50
N TYR A 179 -16.93 -5.01 2.44
CA TYR A 179 -18.21 -4.36 2.23
C TYR A 179 -18.24 -3.03 2.98
N GLU A 180 -18.46 -1.97 2.25
CA GLU A 180 -18.52 -0.62 2.79
C GLU A 180 -19.86 0.00 2.47
N ASN A 181 -20.50 0.62 3.44
CA ASN A 181 -21.77 1.30 3.27
C ASN A 181 -21.97 2.38 4.36
N ASN A 182 -22.86 3.30 4.10
CA ASN A 182 -23.35 4.22 5.12
C ASN A 182 -24.84 3.91 5.42
N ILE A 183 -25.12 3.55 6.65
CA ILE A 183 -26.48 3.26 7.11
C ILE A 183 -26.88 4.33 8.11
N SER A 184 -27.76 5.25 7.69
CA SER A 184 -28.30 6.31 8.56
C SER A 184 -27.21 7.19 9.23
N GLY A 185 -26.10 7.45 8.52
CA GLY A 185 -24.99 8.27 9.02
C GLY A 185 -23.88 7.48 9.72
N PHE A 186 -24.01 6.16 9.82
CA PHE A 186 -22.96 5.28 10.34
C PHE A 186 -22.26 4.57 9.19
N ASN A 187 -20.95 4.71 9.12
CA ASN A 187 -20.10 3.91 8.21
C ASN A 187 -19.98 2.49 8.77
N VAL A 188 -20.20 1.51 7.92
CA VAL A 188 -20.15 0.07 8.25
C VAL A 188 -19.41 -0.66 7.13
#